data_5d5f2e884818635294a91d46409e883a
#
_entry.id   5d5f2e884818635294a91d46409e883a
#
_cell.length_a   1.000
_cell.length_b   1.000
_cell.length_c   1.000
_cell.angle_alpha   90.00
_cell.angle_beta   90.00
_cell.angle_gamma   90.00
#
_symmetry.space_group_name_H-M   'P 1'
#
loop_
_entity.id
_entity.type
_entity.pdbx_description
1 polymer ?
#
loop_
_entity_poly.entity_id
_entity_poly.type
_entity_poly.pdbx_seq_one_letter_code
_entity_poly.pdbx_strand_id
1 'polypeptide(L)'
;SNSGTTVLGDLQKNTVDLGLRRTRFQLFGEIAPKTFVYFQFGQNNFNRVVAMNGNRKNTFFIHDALCEYRIGKSQQKIGGGLTIANGLSRFSQPSISTIMGLDVPVFAQATVDQTDQFSRKLSIYSRGQVGKVDYRVVFSDPFPVQSNGSAQPVLGDNATFALKGHHWQYQGMLAYQFFEHEQNQTPYMPGTYLGNKKVFNISVGGIFQKGATWNTVSNGATGKKDTVFNNMILLCAESFLDMPMNKEKGTAIHAYLGYFSTNYGHNYVRYNGIMNPATGTALTGLATDAGNQYGNAYPMFGTGNVIHGQFAYVLPKDLLGKDGVSGKLQLYTSATSSRYERFKNQSLTNASVGMNWLMPGNRSKITLDVTNRAAVALTSGGNFTTERRNTITVQYQINI
;
A
#
# COMPACT_ATOMS: atom_id res chain seq x y z
N SER A 1 10.57 -12.22 13.41
CA SER A 1 11.24 -11.50 14.50
C SER A 1 11.90 -10.24 13.96
N ASN A 2 12.05 -9.24 14.79
CA ASN A 2 12.67 -7.97 14.49
C ASN A 2 13.85 -7.75 15.43
N SER A 3 14.92 -7.13 14.95
CA SER A 3 16.10 -6.82 15.75
C SER A 3 16.09 -5.38 16.27
N GLY A 4 16.52 -5.17 17.53
CA GLY A 4 16.74 -3.85 18.13
C GLY A 4 15.49 -2.98 18.17
N THR A 5 14.39 -3.51 18.68
CA THR A 5 13.11 -2.81 18.76
C THR A 5 12.68 -2.59 20.20
N THR A 6 11.83 -1.59 20.43
CA THR A 6 11.23 -1.33 21.72
C THR A 6 9.83 -1.92 21.77
N VAL A 7 9.51 -2.70 22.80
CA VAL A 7 8.17 -3.24 23.05
C VAL A 7 7.69 -2.71 24.38
N LEU A 8 6.59 -1.96 24.38
CA LEU A 8 5.99 -1.35 25.57
C LEU A 8 6.98 -0.49 26.40
N GLY A 9 7.89 0.21 25.71
CA GLY A 9 8.91 1.04 26.33
C GLY A 9 10.23 0.32 26.65
N ASP A 10 10.25 -1.02 26.66
CA ASP A 10 11.45 -1.78 26.93
C ASP A 10 12.22 -2.10 25.64
N LEU A 11 13.51 -1.80 25.63
CA LEU A 11 14.39 -2.13 24.52
C LEU A 11 14.59 -3.66 24.46
N GLN A 12 14.21 -4.25 23.36
CA GLN A 12 14.38 -5.67 23.07
C GLN A 12 15.45 -5.87 22.00
N LYS A 13 16.39 -6.78 22.24
CA LYS A 13 17.37 -7.17 21.22
C LYS A 13 16.69 -7.82 20.01
N ASN A 14 15.72 -8.67 20.27
CA ASN A 14 14.87 -9.29 19.28
C ASN A 14 13.43 -9.34 19.79
N THR A 15 12.46 -9.11 18.92
CA THR A 15 11.04 -9.27 19.26
C THR A 15 10.42 -10.35 18.38
N VAL A 16 9.49 -11.10 18.97
CA VAL A 16 8.64 -12.07 18.26
C VAL A 16 7.20 -11.65 18.43
N ASP A 17 6.47 -11.61 17.33
CA ASP A 17 5.05 -11.26 17.32
C ASP A 17 4.27 -12.28 16.50
N LEU A 18 3.03 -12.56 16.91
CA LEU A 18 2.06 -13.36 16.20
C LEU A 18 0.81 -12.52 15.96
N GLY A 19 0.33 -12.48 14.75
CA GLY A 19 -0.83 -11.64 14.44
C GLY A 19 -1.65 -12.14 13.27
N LEU A 20 -2.90 -11.69 13.26
CA LEU A 20 -3.84 -11.88 12.18
C LEU A 20 -3.83 -10.62 11.31
N ARG A 21 -3.15 -10.72 10.16
CA ARG A 21 -2.93 -9.56 9.29
C ARG A 21 -4.23 -9.04 8.70
N ARG A 22 -5.06 -9.95 8.14
CA ARG A 22 -6.35 -9.61 7.51
C ARG A 22 -7.32 -10.77 7.59
N THR A 23 -8.59 -10.45 7.80
CA THR A 23 -9.72 -11.32 7.52
C THR A 23 -10.68 -10.55 6.63
N ARG A 24 -11.13 -11.15 5.53
CA ARG A 24 -12.02 -10.51 4.55
C ARG A 24 -13.16 -11.43 4.18
N PHE A 25 -14.35 -10.85 4.19
CA PHE A 25 -15.55 -11.44 3.59
C PHE A 25 -15.97 -10.54 2.43
N GLN A 26 -16.22 -11.15 1.28
CA GLN A 26 -16.55 -10.45 0.04
C GLN A 26 -17.84 -11.01 -0.51
N LEU A 27 -18.80 -10.13 -0.80
CA LEU A 27 -20.02 -10.42 -1.53
C LEU A 27 -20.06 -9.53 -2.76
N PHE A 28 -20.11 -10.13 -3.93
CA PHE A 28 -20.16 -9.34 -5.16
C PHE A 28 -20.86 -10.11 -6.29
N GLY A 29 -21.47 -9.36 -7.20
CA GLY A 29 -22.16 -9.92 -8.36
C GLY A 29 -23.02 -8.91 -9.07
N GLU A 30 -23.59 -9.31 -10.20
CA GLU A 30 -24.64 -8.55 -10.89
C GLU A 30 -25.99 -8.82 -10.21
N ILE A 31 -26.61 -7.78 -9.65
CA ILE A 31 -27.93 -7.84 -8.97
C ILE A 31 -29.06 -7.49 -9.94
N ALA A 32 -28.75 -6.80 -11.04
CA ALA A 32 -29.64 -6.48 -12.14
C ALA A 32 -28.82 -6.38 -13.42
N PRO A 33 -29.42 -6.38 -14.62
CA PRO A 33 -28.68 -6.23 -15.86
C PRO A 33 -27.76 -5.02 -15.82
N LYS A 34 -26.44 -5.23 -16.06
CA LYS A 34 -25.36 -4.22 -16.05
C LYS A 34 -25.06 -3.58 -14.70
N THR A 35 -25.75 -3.98 -13.63
CA THR A 35 -25.60 -3.40 -12.30
C THR A 35 -24.84 -4.38 -11.42
N PHE A 36 -23.59 -4.06 -11.12
CA PHE A 36 -22.70 -4.84 -10.28
C PHE A 36 -22.59 -4.18 -8.89
N VAL A 37 -22.65 -5.00 -7.86
CA VAL A 37 -22.37 -4.57 -6.48
C VAL A 37 -21.20 -5.31 -5.93
N TYR A 38 -20.45 -4.64 -5.05
CA TYR A 38 -19.35 -5.23 -4.32
C TYR A 38 -19.39 -4.75 -2.88
N PHE A 39 -19.36 -5.70 -1.97
CA PHE A 39 -19.36 -5.47 -0.54
C PHE A 39 -18.23 -6.27 0.11
N GLN A 40 -17.41 -5.60 0.90
CA GLN A 40 -16.32 -6.22 1.64
C GLN A 40 -16.33 -5.75 3.08
N PHE A 41 -16.19 -6.68 4.01
CA PHE A 41 -16.03 -6.38 5.43
C PHE A 41 -15.03 -7.33 6.08
N GLY A 42 -14.50 -6.95 7.22
CA GLY A 42 -13.50 -7.75 7.91
C GLY A 42 -12.71 -6.98 8.94
N GLN A 43 -11.54 -7.47 9.24
CA GLN A 43 -10.63 -6.85 10.19
C GLN A 43 -9.21 -6.75 9.64
N ASN A 44 -8.39 -5.90 10.25
CA ASN A 44 -6.97 -5.72 9.95
C ASN A 44 -6.15 -5.66 11.23
N ASN A 45 -4.91 -6.16 11.15
CA ASN A 45 -3.86 -5.93 12.14
C ASN A 45 -4.25 -6.29 13.58
N PHE A 46 -4.68 -7.52 13.82
CA PHE A 46 -4.92 -7.99 15.16
C PHE A 46 -3.69 -8.75 15.69
N ASN A 47 -3.03 -8.20 16.70
CA ASN A 47 -1.91 -8.80 17.40
C ASN A 47 -1.93 -8.39 18.89
N ARG A 48 -0.94 -8.84 19.66
CA ARG A 48 -0.83 -8.52 21.10
C ARG A 48 -0.83 -7.02 21.36
N VAL A 49 -0.10 -6.24 20.58
CA VAL A 49 0.04 -4.79 20.80
C VAL A 49 -1.29 -4.07 20.56
N VAL A 50 -2.01 -4.40 19.48
CA VAL A 50 -3.34 -3.87 19.20
C VAL A 50 -4.33 -4.26 20.30
N ALA A 51 -4.29 -5.51 20.77
CA ALA A 51 -5.14 -5.98 21.85
C ALA A 51 -4.87 -5.26 23.18
N MET A 52 -3.62 -4.91 23.48
CA MET A 52 -3.24 -4.22 24.72
C MET A 52 -3.65 -2.75 24.76
N ASN A 53 -3.92 -2.12 23.60
CA ASN A 53 -4.41 -0.75 23.54
C ASN A 53 -5.90 -0.60 23.95
N GLY A 54 -6.41 -1.50 24.76
CA GLY A 54 -7.74 -1.43 25.36
C GLY A 54 -8.85 -2.07 24.52
N ASN A 55 -8.56 -2.55 23.32
CA ASN A 55 -9.52 -3.24 22.47
C ASN A 55 -9.62 -4.72 22.87
N ARG A 56 -10.56 -5.05 23.73
CA ARG A 56 -10.84 -6.44 24.14
C ARG A 56 -11.55 -7.26 23.06
N LYS A 57 -12.00 -6.61 21.98
CA LYS A 57 -12.74 -7.26 20.89
C LYS A 57 -12.06 -6.93 19.57
N ASN A 58 -11.99 -7.94 18.70
CA ASN A 58 -11.58 -7.73 17.32
C ASN A 58 -12.71 -6.99 16.56
N THR A 59 -12.39 -5.83 16.01
CA THR A 59 -13.37 -4.98 15.34
C THR A 59 -13.50 -5.40 13.88
N PHE A 60 -14.69 -5.79 13.47
CA PHE A 60 -15.06 -5.97 12.08
C PHE A 60 -15.70 -4.68 11.56
N PHE A 61 -15.27 -4.25 10.38
CA PHE A 61 -15.80 -3.03 9.75
C PHE A 61 -15.99 -3.22 8.25
N ILE A 62 -16.78 -2.34 7.66
CA ILE A 62 -17.01 -2.30 6.22
C ILE A 62 -15.79 -1.69 5.56
N HIS A 63 -15.18 -2.42 4.62
CA HIS A 63 -14.10 -1.92 3.79
C HIS A 63 -14.62 -1.28 2.51
N ASP A 64 -15.45 -2.00 1.78
CA ASP A 64 -16.03 -1.54 0.53
C ASP A 64 -17.54 -1.73 0.55
N ALA A 65 -18.25 -0.74 0.02
CA ALA A 65 -19.69 -0.78 -0.27
C ALA A 65 -19.92 0.07 -1.51
N LEU A 66 -19.91 -0.56 -2.68
CA LEU A 66 -19.97 0.15 -3.96
C LEU A 66 -20.93 -0.51 -4.94
N CYS A 67 -21.41 0.31 -5.86
CA CYS A 67 -22.20 -0.11 -7.00
C CYS A 67 -21.56 0.40 -8.30
N GLU A 68 -21.59 -0.42 -9.35
CA GLU A 68 -21.16 -0.05 -10.70
C GLU A 68 -22.25 -0.32 -11.72
N TYR A 69 -22.36 0.57 -12.67
CA TYR A 69 -23.20 0.39 -13.85
C TYR A 69 -22.35 0.31 -15.12
N ARG A 70 -22.53 -0.76 -15.89
CA ARG A 70 -21.83 -0.96 -17.16
C ARG A 70 -22.52 -0.19 -18.29
N ILE A 71 -21.76 0.66 -18.98
CA ILE A 71 -22.27 1.51 -20.05
C ILE A 71 -22.44 0.69 -21.34
N GLY A 72 -23.66 0.54 -21.77
CA GLY A 72 -23.99 -0.15 -23.02
C GLY A 72 -23.51 -1.61 -23.03
N LYS A 73 -22.83 -2.02 -24.11
CA LYS A 73 -22.15 -3.31 -24.27
C LYS A 73 -20.65 -3.21 -24.06
N SER A 74 -20.15 -2.04 -23.66
CA SER A 74 -18.72 -1.77 -23.50
C SER A 74 -18.16 -2.36 -22.20
N GLN A 75 -16.85 -2.32 -22.06
CA GLN A 75 -16.15 -2.64 -20.80
C GLN A 75 -16.05 -1.44 -19.84
N GLN A 76 -16.73 -0.34 -20.17
CA GLN A 76 -16.73 0.89 -19.40
C GLN A 76 -17.78 0.83 -18.30
N LYS A 77 -17.43 1.31 -17.12
CA LYS A 77 -18.29 1.33 -15.94
C LYS A 77 -18.23 2.70 -15.26
N ILE A 78 -19.36 3.12 -14.74
CA ILE A 78 -19.45 4.22 -13.79
C ILE A 78 -19.85 3.61 -12.46
N GLY A 79 -19.21 4.03 -11.39
CA GLY A 79 -19.49 3.50 -10.06
C GLY A 79 -19.33 4.55 -8.97
N GLY A 80 -19.75 4.18 -7.79
CA GLY A 80 -19.59 5.01 -6.61
C GLY A 80 -19.86 4.25 -5.31
N GLY A 81 -19.48 4.85 -4.22
CA GLY A 81 -19.60 4.32 -2.88
C GLY A 81 -18.32 4.39 -2.08
N LEU A 82 -18.26 3.65 -0.97
CA LEU A 82 -17.02 3.47 -0.22
C LEU A 82 -16.14 2.46 -0.98
N THR A 83 -14.99 2.90 -1.45
CA THR A 83 -14.19 2.11 -2.40
C THR A 83 -12.70 2.38 -2.32
N ILE A 84 -11.91 1.38 -2.71
CA ILE A 84 -10.47 1.50 -2.93
C ILE A 84 -10.12 2.13 -4.29
N ALA A 85 -11.09 2.36 -5.18
CA ALA A 85 -10.81 2.91 -6.50
C ALA A 85 -9.84 4.10 -6.41
N ASN A 86 -8.78 4.05 -7.19
CA ASN A 86 -7.64 4.95 -7.08
C ASN A 86 -7.04 5.24 -8.46
N GLY A 87 -6.46 6.41 -8.62
CA GLY A 87 -5.84 6.86 -9.86
C GLY A 87 -4.31 6.94 -9.80
N LEU A 88 -3.64 6.50 -8.72
CA LEU A 88 -2.20 6.65 -8.62
C LEU A 88 -1.45 5.47 -9.27
N SER A 89 -1.68 4.26 -8.79
CA SER A 89 -0.96 3.08 -9.26
C SER A 89 -1.78 1.80 -9.09
N ARG A 90 -1.30 0.70 -9.67
CA ARG A 90 -1.88 -0.63 -9.47
C ARG A 90 -1.88 -1.05 -8.00
N PHE A 91 -0.81 -0.74 -7.28
CA PHE A 91 -0.69 -1.09 -5.86
C PHE A 91 -1.48 -0.16 -4.93
N SER A 92 -2.05 0.93 -5.43
CA SER A 92 -2.98 1.76 -4.66
C SER A 92 -4.39 1.16 -4.57
N GLN A 93 -4.68 0.15 -5.38
CA GLN A 93 -5.97 -0.57 -5.44
C GLN A 93 -5.74 -2.09 -5.58
N PRO A 94 -4.97 -2.71 -4.69
CA PRO A 94 -4.52 -4.08 -4.87
C PRO A 94 -5.60 -5.11 -4.59
N SER A 95 -5.65 -6.16 -5.39
CA SER A 95 -6.36 -7.40 -5.05
C SER A 95 -5.54 -8.18 -4.03
N ILE A 96 -6.07 -8.32 -2.83
CA ILE A 96 -5.33 -8.90 -1.69
C ILE A 96 -4.93 -10.36 -1.93
N SER A 97 -5.78 -11.13 -2.59
CA SER A 97 -5.52 -12.55 -2.89
C SER A 97 -4.31 -12.75 -3.81
N THR A 98 -3.93 -11.71 -4.56
CA THR A 98 -2.87 -11.78 -5.59
C THR A 98 -1.60 -11.03 -5.20
N ILE A 99 -1.45 -10.60 -3.95
CA ILE A 99 -0.23 -9.98 -3.47
C ILE A 99 0.93 -10.99 -3.58
N MET A 100 2.02 -10.59 -4.24
CA MET A 100 3.17 -11.46 -4.44
C MET A 100 3.93 -11.74 -3.14
N GLY A 101 4.34 -10.72 -2.42
CA GLY A 101 5.06 -10.84 -1.15
C GLY A 101 4.15 -10.92 0.07
N LEU A 102 4.63 -10.42 1.19
CA LEU A 102 3.87 -10.35 2.45
C LEU A 102 2.73 -9.34 2.40
N ASP A 103 2.98 -8.20 1.78
CA ASP A 103 2.02 -7.09 1.67
C ASP A 103 2.25 -6.31 0.37
N VAL A 104 1.30 -5.44 0.05
CA VAL A 104 1.49 -4.45 -1.00
C VAL A 104 2.55 -3.44 -0.58
N PRO A 105 3.27 -2.82 -1.52
CA PRO A 105 4.14 -1.71 -1.22
C PRO A 105 3.34 -0.57 -0.57
N VAL A 106 3.57 -0.32 0.72
CA VAL A 106 2.68 0.56 1.51
C VAL A 106 2.75 2.01 1.06
N PHE A 107 3.87 2.45 0.47
CA PHE A 107 3.97 3.79 -0.11
C PHE A 107 2.94 4.05 -1.23
N ALA A 108 2.41 3.00 -1.86
CA ALA A 108 1.35 3.13 -2.84
C ALA A 108 -0.03 3.42 -2.21
N GLN A 109 -0.19 3.25 -0.90
CA GLN A 109 -1.36 3.67 -0.13
C GLN A 109 -1.19 5.10 0.41
N ALA A 110 -0.81 5.98 -0.46
CA ALA A 110 -0.25 7.29 -0.19
C ALA A 110 -1.18 8.27 0.55
N THR A 111 -2.48 7.99 0.59
CA THR A 111 -3.47 8.85 1.25
C THR A 111 -4.17 8.17 2.43
N VAL A 112 -3.51 7.21 3.06
CA VAL A 112 -4.07 6.44 4.17
C VAL A 112 -4.51 7.30 5.38
N ASP A 113 -3.94 8.49 5.58
CA ASP A 113 -4.35 9.42 6.64
C ASP A 113 -5.61 10.22 6.33
N GLN A 114 -6.13 10.12 5.11
CA GLN A 114 -7.39 10.75 4.67
C GLN A 114 -8.48 9.72 4.36
N THR A 115 -8.34 8.52 4.86
CA THR A 115 -9.20 7.40 4.52
C THR A 115 -9.46 6.56 5.76
N ASP A 116 -10.27 5.52 5.61
CA ASP A 116 -10.22 4.42 6.55
C ASP A 116 -8.81 3.77 6.57
N GLN A 117 -8.61 2.78 7.41
CA GLN A 117 -7.30 2.13 7.63
C GLN A 117 -6.62 1.59 6.37
N PHE A 118 -7.28 1.53 5.22
CA PHE A 118 -6.75 0.91 4.01
C PHE A 118 -7.18 1.61 2.72
N SER A 119 -7.11 2.94 2.71
CA SER A 119 -7.26 3.76 1.50
C SER A 119 -8.66 3.76 0.88
N ARG A 120 -9.73 3.39 1.62
CA ARG A 120 -11.09 3.52 1.14
C ARG A 120 -11.60 4.93 1.38
N LYS A 121 -12.24 5.46 0.34
CA LYS A 121 -12.87 6.78 0.33
C LYS A 121 -14.26 6.69 -0.25
N LEU A 122 -15.11 7.63 0.12
CA LEU A 122 -16.32 7.88 -0.63
C LEU A 122 -15.92 8.46 -1.98
N SER A 123 -16.30 7.80 -3.06
CA SER A 123 -15.85 8.18 -4.40
C SER A 123 -16.95 7.95 -5.42
N ILE A 124 -16.90 8.77 -6.47
CA ILE A 124 -17.57 8.53 -7.75
C ILE A 124 -16.45 8.34 -8.78
N TYR A 125 -16.58 7.33 -9.65
CA TYR A 125 -15.52 7.01 -10.57
C TYR A 125 -16.05 6.46 -11.90
N SER A 126 -15.21 6.57 -12.92
CA SER A 126 -15.33 5.83 -14.17
C SER A 126 -14.07 5.02 -14.40
N ARG A 127 -14.24 3.78 -14.82
CA ARG A 127 -13.16 2.89 -15.18
C ARG A 127 -13.54 2.00 -16.36
N GLY A 128 -12.55 1.51 -17.09
CA GLY A 128 -12.84 0.62 -18.20
C GLY A 128 -11.69 0.42 -19.13
N GLN A 129 -11.96 -0.38 -20.17
CA GLN A 129 -11.00 -0.71 -21.21
C GLN A 129 -11.56 -0.29 -22.56
N VAL A 130 -10.76 0.46 -23.33
CA VAL A 130 -11.05 0.91 -24.68
C VAL A 130 -9.89 0.53 -25.58
N GLY A 131 -10.09 -0.43 -26.47
CA GLY A 131 -8.96 -1.04 -27.18
C GLY A 131 -7.91 -1.54 -26.18
N LYS A 132 -6.66 -1.17 -26.35
CA LYS A 132 -5.56 -1.55 -25.44
C LYS A 132 -5.36 -0.62 -24.24
N VAL A 133 -6.20 0.37 -24.08
CA VAL A 133 -6.09 1.34 -22.97
C VAL A 133 -7.04 0.96 -21.84
N ASP A 134 -6.52 0.75 -20.64
CA ASP A 134 -7.27 0.70 -19.37
C ASP A 134 -7.19 2.08 -18.72
N TYR A 135 -8.33 2.63 -18.31
CA TYR A 135 -8.40 3.94 -17.70
C TYR A 135 -9.18 3.92 -16.38
N ARG A 136 -8.82 4.84 -15.51
CA ARG A 136 -9.53 5.12 -14.26
C ARG A 136 -9.54 6.61 -14.03
N VAL A 137 -10.70 7.16 -13.72
CA VAL A 137 -10.90 8.55 -13.30
C VAL A 137 -11.73 8.51 -12.02
N VAL A 138 -11.23 9.09 -10.95
CA VAL A 138 -11.83 8.98 -9.63
C VAL A 138 -11.94 10.36 -8.99
N PHE A 139 -13.12 10.67 -8.48
CA PHE A 139 -13.39 11.86 -7.68
C PHE A 139 -13.73 11.36 -6.27
N SER A 140 -12.92 11.71 -5.30
CA SER A 140 -13.08 11.25 -3.93
C SER A 140 -13.36 12.40 -2.99
N ASP A 141 -14.16 12.11 -1.98
CA ASP A 141 -14.41 12.96 -0.83
C ASP A 141 -13.56 12.45 0.34
N PRO A 142 -12.32 12.96 0.51
CA PRO A 142 -11.44 12.49 1.56
C PRO A 142 -11.88 13.00 2.92
N PHE A 143 -11.72 12.17 3.94
CA PHE A 143 -11.96 12.55 5.33
C PHE A 143 -10.70 12.31 6.16
N PRO A 144 -10.24 13.28 6.96
CA PRO A 144 -9.07 13.08 7.81
C PRO A 144 -9.40 12.07 8.91
N VAL A 145 -8.56 11.05 9.04
CA VAL A 145 -8.71 10.04 10.09
C VAL A 145 -8.26 10.63 11.41
N GLN A 146 -9.18 10.76 12.35
CA GLN A 146 -8.89 11.34 13.68
C GLN A 146 -8.60 10.31 14.76
N SER A 147 -8.91 9.03 14.51
CA SER A 147 -8.75 8.00 15.53
C SER A 147 -8.49 6.64 14.93
N ASN A 148 -7.29 6.17 15.00
CA ASN A 148 -6.95 4.76 14.78
C ASN A 148 -5.72 4.36 15.60
N GLY A 149 -5.77 4.65 16.89
CA GLY A 149 -4.68 4.35 17.79
C GLY A 149 -3.49 5.31 17.69
N SER A 150 -3.51 6.23 16.74
CA SER A 150 -2.50 7.30 16.65
C SER A 150 -3.21 8.64 16.63
N ALA A 151 -2.87 9.51 17.56
CA ALA A 151 -3.34 10.89 17.52
C ALA A 151 -2.89 11.54 16.21
N GLN A 152 -3.74 12.36 15.61
CA GLN A 152 -3.32 13.20 14.48
C GLN A 152 -2.14 14.07 14.92
N PRO A 153 -1.13 14.22 14.08
CA PRO A 153 0.00 15.08 14.40
C PRO A 153 -0.46 16.50 14.63
N VAL A 154 0.05 17.11 15.66
CA VAL A 154 -0.21 18.53 15.99
C VAL A 154 0.30 19.39 14.83
N LEU A 155 -0.44 20.45 14.48
CA LEU A 155 0.00 21.44 13.52
C LEU A 155 1.34 22.04 13.94
N GLY A 156 2.33 21.93 13.10
CA GLY A 156 3.71 22.33 13.35
C GLY A 156 4.43 22.72 12.06
N ASP A 157 5.75 22.80 12.11
CA ASP A 157 6.56 23.26 10.97
C ASP A 157 6.59 22.25 9.81
N ASN A 158 6.32 20.97 10.10
CA ASN A 158 6.21 19.93 9.09
C ASN A 158 4.76 19.75 8.66
N ALA A 159 4.54 19.51 7.39
CA ALA A 159 3.21 19.31 6.84
C ALA A 159 2.53 18.06 7.42
N THR A 160 1.25 18.19 7.71
CA THR A 160 0.33 17.12 8.11
C THR A 160 -0.99 17.29 7.37
N PHE A 161 -1.82 16.26 7.28
CA PHE A 161 -3.13 16.43 6.66
C PHE A 161 -3.98 17.46 7.40
N ALA A 162 -4.58 18.39 6.64
CA ALA A 162 -5.37 19.47 7.18
C ALA A 162 -6.71 18.94 7.73
N LEU A 163 -7.05 19.37 8.95
CA LEU A 163 -8.34 19.05 9.58
C LEU A 163 -9.45 20.05 9.21
N LYS A 164 -9.09 21.11 8.48
CA LYS A 164 -9.99 22.18 8.03
C LYS A 164 -9.78 22.41 6.53
N GLY A 165 -10.79 22.96 5.88
CA GLY A 165 -10.71 23.26 4.45
C GLY A 165 -10.96 21.99 3.63
N HIS A 166 -12.23 21.64 3.48
CA HIS A 166 -12.64 20.48 2.70
C HIS A 166 -12.48 20.72 1.19
N HIS A 167 -11.74 19.84 0.51
CA HIS A 167 -11.57 19.87 -0.94
C HIS A 167 -11.61 18.45 -1.51
N TRP A 168 -12.26 18.31 -2.64
CA TRP A 168 -12.29 17.06 -3.40
C TRP A 168 -10.89 16.66 -3.87
N GLN A 169 -10.69 15.36 -3.97
CA GLN A 169 -9.49 14.75 -4.50
C GLN A 169 -9.76 14.19 -5.90
N TYR A 170 -8.95 14.62 -6.85
CA TYR A 170 -9.02 14.25 -8.27
C TYR A 170 -7.93 13.25 -8.57
N GLN A 171 -8.29 12.14 -9.24
CA GLN A 171 -7.35 11.06 -9.50
C GLN A 171 -7.55 10.52 -10.92
N GLY A 172 -6.47 10.12 -11.55
CA GLY A 172 -6.51 9.53 -12.87
C GLY A 172 -5.36 8.58 -13.14
N MET A 173 -5.64 7.44 -13.80
CA MET A 173 -4.67 6.45 -14.23
C MET A 173 -4.98 6.01 -15.66
N LEU A 174 -3.94 5.90 -16.48
CA LEU A 174 -3.99 5.33 -17.83
C LEU A 174 -2.94 4.23 -17.93
N ALA A 175 -3.32 3.06 -18.43
CA ALA A 175 -2.43 1.94 -18.68
C ALA A 175 -2.59 1.44 -20.12
N TYR A 176 -1.49 1.26 -20.82
CA TYR A 176 -1.48 0.63 -22.14
C TYR A 176 -1.11 -0.84 -22.00
N GLN A 177 -1.98 -1.72 -22.49
CA GLN A 177 -1.88 -3.17 -22.40
C GLN A 177 -1.31 -3.74 -23.71
N PHE A 178 -0.06 -4.19 -23.68
CA PHE A 178 0.64 -4.66 -24.87
C PHE A 178 0.17 -6.06 -25.33
N PHE A 179 -0.13 -6.92 -24.35
CA PHE A 179 -0.53 -8.31 -24.59
C PHE A 179 -1.99 -8.55 -24.26
N GLU A 180 -2.28 -9.47 -23.35
CA GLU A 180 -3.64 -9.79 -22.95
C GLU A 180 -4.22 -8.68 -22.03
N HIS A 181 -5.51 -8.44 -22.19
CA HIS A 181 -6.24 -7.52 -21.31
C HIS A 181 -6.27 -8.05 -19.88
N GLU A 182 -6.04 -7.17 -18.93
CA GLU A 182 -6.23 -7.50 -17.53
C GLU A 182 -7.72 -7.70 -17.21
N GLN A 183 -7.99 -8.37 -16.10
CA GLN A 183 -9.37 -8.52 -15.62
C GLN A 183 -9.97 -7.16 -15.23
N ASN A 184 -11.25 -6.96 -15.59
CA ASN A 184 -11.99 -5.73 -15.33
C ASN A 184 -13.30 -5.99 -14.55
N GLN A 185 -13.38 -7.09 -13.79
CA GLN A 185 -14.59 -7.44 -13.05
C GLN A 185 -14.80 -6.51 -11.85
N THR A 186 -13.79 -6.32 -11.05
CA THR A 186 -13.80 -5.47 -9.84
C THR A 186 -12.87 -4.26 -10.01
N PRO A 187 -12.96 -3.22 -9.18
CA PRO A 187 -12.04 -2.09 -9.20
C PRO A 187 -10.61 -2.44 -8.77
N TYR A 188 -10.39 -3.63 -8.22
CA TYR A 188 -9.08 -4.09 -7.77
C TYR A 188 -8.17 -4.50 -8.90
N MET A 189 -6.87 -4.28 -8.75
CA MET A 189 -5.84 -4.72 -9.68
C MET A 189 -5.02 -5.88 -9.10
N PRO A 190 -4.79 -6.96 -9.89
CA PRO A 190 -3.95 -8.05 -9.46
C PRO A 190 -2.50 -7.65 -9.24
N GLY A 191 -1.89 -8.18 -8.18
CA GLY A 191 -0.46 -8.04 -7.93
C GLY A 191 0.38 -9.07 -8.70
N THR A 192 -0.18 -10.24 -9.03
CA THR A 192 0.43 -11.26 -9.89
C THR A 192 -0.64 -12.15 -10.51
N TYR A 193 -0.39 -12.66 -11.69
CA TYR A 193 -1.19 -13.70 -12.36
C TYR A 193 -0.56 -15.09 -12.25
N LEU A 194 0.63 -15.21 -11.66
CA LEU A 194 1.40 -16.46 -11.55
C LEU A 194 1.58 -17.16 -12.90
N GLY A 195 1.69 -16.40 -14.00
CA GLY A 195 1.81 -16.90 -15.35
C GLY A 195 0.50 -17.42 -15.98
N ASN A 196 -0.65 -17.25 -15.34
CA ASN A 196 -1.94 -17.64 -15.92
C ASN A 196 -2.39 -16.72 -17.06
N LYS A 197 -1.78 -15.54 -17.16
CA LYS A 197 -1.96 -14.57 -18.25
C LYS A 197 -0.61 -14.08 -18.74
N LYS A 198 -0.57 -13.66 -20.01
CA LYS A 198 0.56 -12.94 -20.57
C LYS A 198 0.23 -11.45 -20.57
N VAL A 199 0.70 -10.73 -19.58
CA VAL A 199 0.42 -9.31 -19.37
C VAL A 199 1.71 -8.51 -19.40
N PHE A 200 1.70 -7.41 -20.14
CA PHE A 200 2.70 -6.35 -20.05
C PHE A 200 2.00 -5.01 -20.21
N ASN A 201 2.15 -4.15 -19.21
CA ASN A 201 1.54 -2.84 -19.17
C ASN A 201 2.55 -1.76 -18.81
N ILE A 202 2.38 -0.59 -19.39
CA ILE A 202 3.00 0.65 -18.93
C ILE A 202 1.86 1.57 -18.54
N SER A 203 1.94 2.16 -17.38
CA SER A 203 0.91 3.06 -16.86
C SER A 203 1.48 4.33 -16.24
N VAL A 204 0.66 5.36 -16.27
CA VAL A 204 0.87 6.63 -15.59
C VAL A 204 -0.36 6.95 -14.76
N GLY A 205 -0.13 7.53 -13.59
CA GLY A 205 -1.23 7.90 -12.70
C GLY A 205 -0.90 9.09 -11.83
N GLY A 206 -1.94 9.68 -11.26
CA GLY A 206 -1.75 10.82 -10.36
C GLY A 206 -2.94 11.11 -9.48
N ILE A 207 -2.67 11.85 -8.42
CA ILE A 207 -3.64 12.37 -7.46
C ILE A 207 -3.35 13.84 -7.23
N PHE A 208 -4.40 14.66 -7.26
CA PHE A 208 -4.37 16.07 -6.91
C PHE A 208 -5.44 16.39 -5.87
N GLN A 209 -5.06 17.17 -4.84
CA GLN A 209 -6.01 17.76 -3.89
C GLN A 209 -5.51 19.13 -3.44
N LYS A 210 -6.37 20.13 -3.58
CA LYS A 210 -6.10 21.49 -3.11
C LYS A 210 -6.13 21.53 -1.58
N GLY A 211 -5.15 22.23 -0.97
CA GLY A 211 -5.13 22.46 0.48
C GLY A 211 -5.17 21.20 1.32
N ALA A 212 -4.64 20.08 0.83
CA ALA A 212 -4.75 18.76 1.48
C ALA A 212 -3.98 18.68 2.80
N THR A 213 -2.89 19.42 2.91
CA THR A 213 -2.05 19.45 4.10
C THR A 213 -1.82 20.89 4.57
N TRP A 214 -1.36 21.03 5.80
CA TRP A 214 -0.99 22.32 6.37
C TRP A 214 0.27 22.21 7.23
N ASN A 215 0.94 23.33 7.39
CA ASN A 215 2.06 23.50 8.33
C ASN A 215 2.12 24.94 8.83
N THR A 216 2.95 25.21 9.83
CA THR A 216 3.23 26.55 10.29
C THR A 216 4.50 27.08 9.65
N VAL A 217 4.51 28.37 9.35
CA VAL A 217 5.69 29.11 8.86
C VAL A 217 5.89 30.32 9.75
N SER A 218 7.13 30.57 10.18
CA SER A 218 7.45 31.74 10.98
C SER A 218 7.32 33.01 10.13
N ASN A 219 6.52 33.96 10.60
CA ASN A 219 6.39 35.28 10.00
C ASN A 219 7.48 36.17 10.58
N GLY A 220 8.52 36.44 9.77
CA GLY A 220 9.67 37.24 10.20
C GLY A 220 9.33 38.69 10.62
N ALA A 221 8.22 39.24 10.15
CA ALA A 221 7.79 40.57 10.49
C ALA A 221 7.06 40.66 11.85
N THR A 222 6.34 39.62 12.22
CA THR A 222 5.48 39.62 13.43
C THR A 222 5.99 38.74 14.53
N GLY A 223 6.97 37.85 14.26
CA GLY A 223 7.44 36.82 15.19
C GLY A 223 6.41 35.73 15.46
N LYS A 224 5.23 35.78 14.81
CA LYS A 224 4.17 34.77 14.95
C LYS A 224 4.31 33.69 13.89
N LYS A 225 3.70 32.53 14.15
CA LYS A 225 3.59 31.46 13.16
C LYS A 225 2.26 31.54 12.43
N ASP A 226 2.33 31.62 11.12
CA ASP A 226 1.17 31.60 10.22
C ASP A 226 0.92 30.17 9.74
N THR A 227 -0.35 29.80 9.57
CA THR A 227 -0.74 28.52 9.00
C THR A 227 -0.79 28.59 7.48
N VAL A 228 -0.08 27.72 6.82
CA VAL A 228 -0.04 27.62 5.35
C VAL A 228 -0.65 26.29 4.92
N PHE A 229 -1.53 26.33 3.91
CA PHE A 229 -2.11 25.16 3.28
C PHE A 229 -1.34 24.78 2.03
N ASN A 230 -1.04 23.48 1.89
CA ASN A 230 -0.30 22.95 0.76
C ASN A 230 -1.20 22.07 -0.13
N ASN A 231 -1.01 22.16 -1.42
CA ASN A 231 -1.63 21.25 -2.37
C ASN A 231 -0.87 19.91 -2.36
N MET A 232 -1.62 18.82 -2.42
CA MET A 232 -1.06 17.50 -2.60
C MET A 232 -1.02 17.14 -4.08
N ILE A 233 0.15 16.74 -4.57
CA ILE A 233 0.38 16.28 -5.94
C ILE A 233 1.18 14.98 -5.88
N LEU A 234 0.57 13.89 -6.31
CA LEU A 234 1.20 12.56 -6.35
C LEU A 234 1.18 12.07 -7.79
N LEU A 235 2.33 11.68 -8.30
CA LEU A 235 2.49 11.17 -9.66
C LEU A 235 3.18 9.81 -9.64
N CYS A 236 2.79 8.95 -10.56
CA CYS A 236 3.37 7.62 -10.74
C CYS A 236 3.56 7.33 -12.24
N ALA A 237 4.70 6.69 -12.55
CA ALA A 237 4.91 5.99 -13.80
C ALA A 237 5.38 4.57 -13.47
N GLU A 238 4.72 3.55 -14.02
CA GLU A 238 5.00 2.16 -13.68
C GLU A 238 4.93 1.23 -14.87
N SER A 239 5.64 0.12 -14.77
CA SER A 239 5.55 -1.03 -15.70
C SER A 239 5.27 -2.31 -14.93
N PHE A 240 4.46 -3.17 -15.51
CA PHE A 240 4.06 -4.45 -14.94
C PHE A 240 4.14 -5.54 -15.98
N LEU A 241 4.87 -6.59 -15.67
CA LEU A 241 5.02 -7.79 -16.50
C LEU A 241 4.64 -9.02 -15.68
N ASP A 242 3.78 -9.87 -16.22
CA ASP A 242 3.52 -11.22 -15.69
C ASP A 242 3.25 -12.14 -16.87
N MET A 243 4.05 -13.18 -17.02
CA MET A 243 3.92 -14.05 -18.18
C MET A 243 4.43 -15.46 -17.94
N PRO A 244 3.79 -16.47 -18.56
CA PRO A 244 4.32 -17.82 -18.59
C PRO A 244 5.62 -17.87 -19.42
N MET A 245 6.63 -18.56 -18.89
CA MET A 245 7.87 -18.84 -19.60
C MET A 245 7.80 -20.19 -20.31
N ASN A 246 7.34 -21.21 -19.62
CA ASN A 246 7.10 -22.55 -20.16
C ASN A 246 5.81 -23.10 -19.57
N LYS A 247 4.79 -23.27 -20.39
CA LYS A 247 3.46 -23.75 -19.97
C LYS A 247 3.47 -25.20 -19.51
N GLU A 248 4.28 -26.06 -20.13
CA GLU A 248 4.37 -27.48 -19.77
C GLU A 248 5.03 -27.65 -18.40
N LYS A 249 6.12 -26.93 -18.16
CA LYS A 249 6.81 -26.91 -16.85
C LYS A 249 6.07 -26.03 -15.82
N GLY A 250 5.13 -25.20 -16.24
CA GLY A 250 4.40 -24.29 -15.36
C GLY A 250 5.25 -23.17 -14.78
N THR A 251 6.34 -22.76 -15.48
CA THR A 251 7.21 -21.68 -15.03
C THR A 251 6.71 -20.33 -15.51
N ALA A 252 6.91 -19.29 -14.73
CA ALA A 252 6.48 -17.94 -15.05
C ALA A 252 7.42 -16.89 -14.43
N ILE A 253 7.45 -15.72 -15.04
CA ILE A 253 8.11 -14.54 -14.49
C ILE A 253 7.09 -13.47 -14.15
N HIS A 254 7.42 -12.71 -13.12
CA HIS A 254 6.76 -11.48 -12.74
C HIS A 254 7.81 -10.39 -12.55
N ALA A 255 7.55 -9.19 -13.06
CA ALA A 255 8.37 -8.03 -12.82
C ALA A 255 7.51 -6.77 -12.69
N TYR A 256 7.90 -5.89 -11.81
CA TYR A 256 7.32 -4.57 -11.62
C TYR A 256 8.42 -3.54 -11.41
N LEU A 257 8.25 -2.37 -12.01
CA LEU A 257 9.07 -1.21 -11.73
C LEU A 257 8.18 0.03 -11.72
N GLY A 258 8.25 0.80 -10.64
CA GLY A 258 7.49 2.04 -10.47
C GLY A 258 8.36 3.18 -9.96
N TYR A 259 8.15 4.37 -10.51
CA TYR A 259 8.67 5.64 -10.04
C TYR A 259 7.53 6.51 -9.55
N PHE A 260 7.68 7.06 -8.35
CA PHE A 260 6.70 7.90 -7.70
C PHE A 260 7.35 9.24 -7.34
N SER A 261 6.71 10.33 -7.74
CA SER A 261 7.04 11.68 -7.30
C SER A 261 5.88 12.19 -6.45
N THR A 262 6.16 12.53 -5.20
CA THR A 262 5.13 12.81 -4.20
C THR A 262 5.39 14.14 -3.50
N ASN A 263 4.39 15.00 -3.48
CA ASN A 263 4.40 16.26 -2.76
C ASN A 263 3.16 16.34 -1.86
N TYR A 264 3.40 16.31 -0.57
CA TYR A 264 2.39 16.48 0.49
C TYR A 264 2.56 17.80 1.24
N GLY A 265 3.46 18.68 0.78
CA GLY A 265 3.88 19.86 1.51
C GLY A 265 5.20 19.67 2.26
N HIS A 266 5.64 20.71 2.93
CA HIS A 266 6.97 20.82 3.52
C HIS A 266 7.28 19.71 4.52
N ASN A 267 8.36 18.96 4.28
CA ASN A 267 8.87 17.93 5.19
C ASN A 267 7.87 16.83 5.60
N TYR A 268 6.80 16.61 4.82
CA TYR A 268 5.88 15.51 5.14
C TYR A 268 6.59 14.15 5.03
N VAL A 269 6.47 13.33 6.07
CA VAL A 269 6.90 11.92 6.07
C VAL A 269 5.95 11.11 6.93
N ARG A 270 5.60 9.93 6.48
CA ARG A 270 4.87 8.95 7.26
C ARG A 270 5.66 7.68 7.46
N TYR A 271 5.68 7.20 8.69
CA TYR A 271 6.18 5.88 9.04
C TYR A 271 5.06 4.85 8.96
N ASN A 272 5.36 3.70 8.44
CA ASN A 272 4.45 2.57 8.44
C ASN A 272 5.23 1.24 8.42
N GLY A 273 4.56 0.13 8.70
CA GLY A 273 5.10 -1.21 8.66
C GLY A 273 4.00 -2.26 8.68
N ILE A 274 4.35 -3.49 8.37
CA ILE A 274 3.41 -4.59 8.42
C ILE A 274 2.96 -4.78 9.88
N MET A 275 1.65 -4.86 10.10
CA MET A 275 1.02 -5.00 11.43
C MET A 275 1.22 -3.80 12.37
N ASN A 276 1.85 -2.74 11.92
CA ASN A 276 2.11 -1.59 12.78
C ASN A 276 1.12 -0.46 12.52
N PRO A 277 0.53 0.15 13.55
CA PRO A 277 -0.09 1.46 13.43
C PRO A 277 0.96 2.47 13.01
N ALA A 278 0.70 3.19 11.94
CA ALA A 278 1.61 4.24 11.52
C ALA A 278 1.28 5.54 12.22
N THR A 279 2.30 6.32 12.50
CA THR A 279 2.18 7.64 13.06
C THR A 279 2.50 8.70 12.00
N GLY A 280 1.81 9.81 12.06
CA GLY A 280 2.02 10.89 11.11
C GLY A 280 3.32 11.65 11.34
N THR A 281 3.53 12.68 10.54
CA THR A 281 4.80 13.40 10.36
C THR A 281 5.18 14.38 11.44
N ALA A 282 4.27 14.75 12.32
CA ALA A 282 4.55 15.73 13.38
C ALA A 282 5.34 15.15 14.54
N LEU A 283 5.58 13.87 14.55
CA LEU A 283 6.46 13.29 15.54
C LEU A 283 7.87 13.85 15.34
N THR A 284 8.37 14.45 16.36
CA THR A 284 9.76 14.89 16.44
C THR A 284 10.68 13.70 16.42
N GLY A 285 10.19 12.59 16.92
CA GLY A 285 10.88 11.34 16.89
C GLY A 285 10.85 10.72 15.52
N LEU A 286 11.87 10.19 15.18
CA LEU A 286 12.10 9.30 14.09
C LEU A 286 11.52 7.92 14.46
N ALA A 287 11.78 6.93 13.67
CA ALA A 287 11.30 5.56 13.89
C ALA A 287 11.48 5.01 15.32
N THR A 288 12.16 5.73 16.19
CA THR A 288 12.39 5.38 17.58
C THR A 288 11.20 5.62 18.50
N ASP A 289 10.29 6.54 18.18
CA ASP A 289 9.20 6.88 19.10
C ASP A 289 8.01 5.91 18.95
N ALA A 290 6.97 6.29 18.22
CA ALA A 290 5.80 5.44 18.14
C ALA A 290 5.96 4.27 17.16
N GLY A 291 6.75 4.44 16.11
CA GLY A 291 6.99 3.38 15.12
C GLY A 291 7.83 2.23 15.67
N ASN A 292 8.72 2.49 16.58
CA ASN A 292 9.61 1.49 17.18
C ASN A 292 8.94 0.56 18.18
N GLN A 293 7.87 0.98 18.81
CA GLN A 293 7.14 0.13 19.72
C GLN A 293 6.71 -1.19 19.09
N TYR A 294 6.50 -1.18 17.78
CA TYR A 294 5.98 -2.29 17.01
C TYR A 294 7.02 -2.98 16.14
N GLY A 295 8.21 -2.46 16.10
CA GLY A 295 9.41 -3.15 15.62
C GLY A 295 9.70 -3.07 14.14
N ASN A 296 8.78 -2.79 13.24
CA ASN A 296 9.02 -2.87 11.80
C ASN A 296 8.58 -1.64 11.00
N ALA A 297 8.21 -0.54 11.66
CA ALA A 297 7.90 0.69 10.96
C ALA A 297 9.17 1.37 10.41
N TYR A 298 9.04 2.00 9.26
CA TYR A 298 10.08 2.78 8.61
C TYR A 298 9.43 3.90 7.77
N PRO A 299 10.20 4.92 7.34
CA PRO A 299 9.67 5.97 6.46
C PRO A 299 9.24 5.36 5.14
N MET A 300 7.95 5.39 4.85
CA MET A 300 7.38 4.74 3.68
C MET A 300 6.97 5.69 2.58
N PHE A 301 6.40 6.83 2.93
CA PHE A 301 6.06 7.89 1.99
C PHE A 301 6.21 9.26 2.62
N GLY A 302 6.46 10.23 1.77
CA GLY A 302 6.72 11.61 2.17
C GLY A 302 6.88 12.49 0.95
N THR A 303 7.10 13.77 1.17
CA THR A 303 7.47 14.69 0.09
C THR A 303 8.85 14.31 -0.44
N GLY A 304 8.90 13.88 -1.72
CA GLY A 304 10.11 13.38 -2.36
C GLY A 304 9.84 12.37 -3.47
N ASN A 305 10.74 11.43 -3.64
CA ASN A 305 10.69 10.44 -4.70
C ASN A 305 10.89 9.01 -4.17
N VAL A 306 10.21 8.06 -4.80
CA VAL A 306 10.34 6.62 -4.51
C VAL A 306 10.50 5.84 -5.81
N ILE A 307 11.47 4.94 -5.84
CA ILE A 307 11.60 3.90 -6.86
C ILE A 307 11.34 2.56 -6.18
N HIS A 308 10.47 1.77 -6.76
CA HIS A 308 10.17 0.42 -6.27
C HIS A 308 10.24 -0.58 -7.39
N GLY A 309 10.94 -1.70 -7.15
CA GLY A 309 11.02 -2.83 -8.05
C GLY A 309 10.62 -4.13 -7.36
N GLN A 310 10.00 -5.02 -8.12
CA GLN A 310 9.73 -6.40 -7.71
C GLN A 310 10.09 -7.34 -8.86
N PHE A 311 10.60 -8.51 -8.51
CA PHE A 311 10.84 -9.60 -9.45
C PHE A 311 10.51 -10.93 -8.81
N ALA A 312 9.86 -11.82 -9.56
CA ALA A 312 9.62 -13.18 -9.09
C ALA A 312 9.70 -14.20 -10.24
N TYR A 313 10.04 -15.42 -9.86
CA TYR A 313 10.09 -16.56 -10.74
C TYR A 313 9.34 -17.75 -10.12
N VAL A 314 8.36 -18.27 -10.83
CA VAL A 314 7.64 -19.50 -10.47
C VAL A 314 8.46 -20.68 -10.97
N LEU A 315 8.90 -21.54 -10.05
CA LEU A 315 9.68 -22.72 -10.32
C LEU A 315 8.85 -23.82 -11.01
N PRO A 316 9.50 -24.80 -11.67
CA PRO A 316 8.79 -25.89 -12.31
C PRO A 316 7.83 -26.62 -11.36
N LYS A 317 6.63 -26.95 -11.87
CA LYS A 317 5.55 -27.58 -11.08
C LYS A 317 5.93 -28.92 -10.46
N ASP A 318 6.85 -29.64 -11.10
CA ASP A 318 7.25 -30.99 -10.69
C ASP A 318 8.35 -31.00 -9.60
N LEU A 319 8.81 -29.82 -9.16
CA LEU A 319 9.87 -29.71 -8.16
C LEU A 319 9.47 -30.27 -6.79
N LEU A 320 8.20 -30.14 -6.39
CA LEU A 320 7.67 -30.64 -5.11
C LEU A 320 6.85 -31.93 -5.25
N GLY A 321 6.78 -32.53 -6.45
CA GLY A 321 6.01 -33.72 -6.74
C GLY A 321 5.47 -33.72 -8.15
N LYS A 322 5.12 -34.90 -8.66
CA LYS A 322 4.61 -35.03 -10.04
C LYS A 322 3.38 -34.18 -10.26
N ASP A 323 3.32 -33.53 -11.41
CA ASP A 323 2.19 -32.71 -11.88
C ASP A 323 1.72 -31.59 -10.93
N GLY A 324 2.59 -31.14 -10.03
CA GLY A 324 2.28 -30.06 -9.10
C GLY A 324 1.31 -30.46 -7.96
N VAL A 325 1.17 -31.74 -7.67
CA VAL A 325 0.29 -32.26 -6.60
C VAL A 325 0.60 -31.62 -5.24
N SER A 326 1.87 -31.33 -4.96
CA SER A 326 2.30 -30.66 -3.72
C SER A 326 2.37 -29.13 -3.84
N GLY A 327 1.87 -28.55 -4.94
CA GLY A 327 1.92 -27.12 -5.20
C GLY A 327 3.16 -26.68 -5.95
N LYS A 328 3.40 -25.35 -5.98
CA LYS A 328 4.50 -24.72 -6.70
C LYS A 328 5.29 -23.80 -5.76
N LEU A 329 6.56 -23.63 -6.05
CA LEU A 329 7.39 -22.62 -5.40
C LEU A 329 7.55 -21.39 -6.29
N GLN A 330 7.52 -20.22 -5.67
CA GLN A 330 7.85 -18.95 -6.29
C GLN A 330 8.90 -18.25 -5.45
N LEU A 331 10.04 -17.94 -6.03
CA LEU A 331 11.06 -17.09 -5.43
C LEU A 331 10.77 -15.65 -5.82
N TYR A 332 10.97 -14.70 -4.90
CA TYR A 332 10.80 -13.29 -5.19
C TYR A 332 11.81 -12.41 -4.48
N THR A 333 12.00 -11.23 -5.02
CA THR A 333 12.72 -10.13 -4.40
C THR A 333 11.98 -8.84 -4.65
N SER A 334 12.12 -7.90 -3.73
CA SER A 334 11.66 -6.53 -3.91
C SER A 334 12.64 -5.54 -3.31
N ALA A 335 12.72 -4.36 -3.90
CA ALA A 335 13.54 -3.28 -3.38
C ALA A 335 12.83 -1.94 -3.55
N THR A 336 12.96 -1.08 -2.54
CA THR A 336 12.45 0.29 -2.56
C THR A 336 13.59 1.23 -2.21
N SER A 337 13.82 2.24 -3.03
CA SER A 337 14.72 3.35 -2.73
C SER A 337 13.91 4.64 -2.69
N SER A 338 13.98 5.35 -1.59
CA SER A 338 13.25 6.60 -1.38
C SER A 338 14.18 7.73 -0.97
N ARG A 339 13.84 8.95 -1.38
CA ARG A 339 14.51 10.18 -0.99
C ARG A 339 13.45 11.19 -0.59
N TYR A 340 13.42 11.56 0.68
CA TYR A 340 12.43 12.50 1.22
C TYR A 340 13.09 13.78 1.68
N GLU A 341 12.42 14.90 1.43
CA GLU A 341 12.84 16.24 1.86
C GLU A 341 13.21 16.29 3.34
N ARG A 342 12.38 15.65 4.20
CA ARG A 342 12.57 15.56 5.65
C ARG A 342 13.94 15.03 6.05
N PHE A 343 14.52 14.13 5.27
CA PHE A 343 15.82 13.52 5.50
C PHE A 343 16.91 14.11 4.60
N LYS A 344 16.73 15.38 4.18
CA LYS A 344 17.68 16.09 3.32
C LYS A 344 17.99 15.28 2.03
N ASN A 345 16.98 14.58 1.50
CA ASN A 345 17.08 13.72 0.31
C ASN A 345 18.11 12.58 0.43
N GLN A 346 18.50 12.19 1.64
CA GLN A 346 19.29 10.99 1.87
C GLN A 346 18.55 9.76 1.35
N SER A 347 19.24 8.90 0.64
CA SER A 347 18.66 7.67 0.11
C SER A 347 18.38 6.66 1.22
N LEU A 348 17.13 6.21 1.31
CA LEU A 348 16.66 5.17 2.20
C LEU A 348 16.28 3.95 1.38
N THR A 349 16.92 2.82 1.62
CA THR A 349 16.68 1.59 0.86
C THR A 349 16.13 0.50 1.75
N ASN A 350 15.08 -0.16 1.29
CA ASN A 350 14.52 -1.36 1.90
C ASN A 350 14.50 -2.47 0.86
N ALA A 351 14.84 -3.68 1.25
CA ALA A 351 14.88 -4.83 0.35
C ALA A 351 14.32 -6.07 1.04
N SER A 352 13.63 -6.90 0.29
CA SER A 352 13.12 -8.19 0.74
C SER A 352 13.52 -9.29 -0.24
N VAL A 353 13.77 -10.46 0.30
CA VAL A 353 13.89 -11.71 -0.44
C VAL A 353 12.97 -12.72 0.21
N GLY A 354 12.20 -13.43 -0.60
CA GLY A 354 11.24 -14.38 -0.07
C GLY A 354 10.95 -15.54 -1.00
N MET A 355 10.22 -16.48 -0.43
CA MET A 355 9.73 -17.67 -1.10
C MET A 355 8.27 -17.90 -0.76
N ASN A 356 7.46 -18.12 -1.76
CA ASN A 356 6.09 -18.56 -1.64
C ASN A 356 5.98 -20.04 -1.97
N TRP A 357 5.35 -20.79 -1.09
CA TRP A 357 4.82 -22.11 -1.41
C TRP A 357 3.32 -21.96 -1.73
N LEU A 358 3.01 -22.06 -3.01
CA LEU A 358 1.65 -21.96 -3.56
C LEU A 358 1.03 -23.35 -3.53
N MET A 359 0.09 -23.60 -2.64
CA MET A 359 -0.57 -24.88 -2.50
C MET A 359 -1.50 -25.18 -3.69
N PRO A 360 -1.88 -26.44 -3.93
CA PRO A 360 -2.70 -26.81 -5.08
C PRO A 360 -3.97 -25.94 -5.20
N GLY A 361 -4.28 -25.53 -6.43
CA GLY A 361 -5.40 -24.63 -6.71
C GLY A 361 -5.15 -23.16 -6.37
N ASN A 362 -3.95 -22.78 -5.90
CA ASN A 362 -3.57 -21.42 -5.50
C ASN A 362 -4.53 -20.79 -4.47
N ARG A 363 -5.26 -21.61 -3.74
CA ARG A 363 -6.21 -21.15 -2.70
C ARG A 363 -5.53 -20.85 -1.37
N SER A 364 -4.32 -21.33 -1.19
CA SER A 364 -3.52 -21.00 -0.02
C SER A 364 -2.05 -20.91 -0.38
N LYS A 365 -1.32 -20.10 0.38
CA LYS A 365 0.12 -19.98 0.25
C LYS A 365 0.78 -19.80 1.61
N ILE A 366 1.98 -20.31 1.75
CA ILE A 366 2.91 -19.96 2.83
C ILE A 366 4.01 -19.11 2.23
N THR A 367 4.27 -17.97 2.85
CA THR A 367 5.33 -17.04 2.48
C THR A 367 6.37 -16.99 3.58
N LEU A 368 7.63 -17.22 3.23
CA LEU A 368 8.80 -16.90 4.06
C LEU A 368 9.45 -15.66 3.45
N ASP A 369 9.68 -14.65 4.26
CA ASP A 369 10.28 -13.38 3.84
C ASP A 369 11.35 -12.91 4.81
N VAL A 370 12.42 -12.40 4.26
CA VAL A 370 13.47 -11.70 4.99
C VAL A 370 13.56 -10.28 4.45
N THR A 371 13.14 -9.32 5.25
CA THR A 371 13.20 -7.89 4.92
C THR A 371 14.35 -7.23 5.67
N ASN A 372 15.23 -6.55 4.93
CA ASN A 372 16.24 -5.64 5.45
C ASN A 372 15.79 -4.19 5.19
N ARG A 373 15.62 -3.40 6.24
CA ARG A 373 15.05 -2.05 6.16
C ARG A 373 15.93 -1.00 6.81
N ALA A 374 15.79 0.25 6.35
CA ALA A 374 16.42 1.39 6.97
C ALA A 374 15.63 1.81 8.23
N ALA A 375 16.32 1.94 9.34
CA ALA A 375 15.82 2.62 10.53
C ALA A 375 16.56 3.95 10.66
N VAL A 376 15.81 5.04 10.71
CA VAL A 376 16.37 6.40 10.74
C VAL A 376 16.37 6.90 12.17
N ALA A 377 17.47 7.49 12.61
CA ALA A 377 17.61 8.11 13.92
C ALA A 377 18.16 9.53 13.80
N LEU A 378 17.69 10.43 14.65
CA LEU A 378 18.22 11.79 14.77
C LEU A 378 19.41 11.76 15.74
N THR A 379 20.53 12.34 15.32
CA THR A 379 21.68 12.53 16.19
C THR A 379 21.54 13.80 17.02
N SER A 380 22.30 13.91 18.10
CA SER A 380 22.35 15.11 18.95
C SER A 380 22.72 16.40 18.18
N GLY A 381 23.38 16.27 17.04
CA GLY A 381 23.72 17.41 16.16
C GLY A 381 22.67 17.74 15.08
N GLY A 382 21.47 17.17 15.15
CA GLY A 382 20.40 17.44 14.18
C GLY A 382 20.59 16.77 12.81
N ASN A 383 21.55 15.87 12.69
CA ASN A 383 21.75 15.06 11.48
C ASN A 383 21.05 13.72 11.61
N PHE A 384 20.75 13.11 10.45
CA PHE A 384 20.12 11.79 10.41
C PHE A 384 21.16 10.71 10.19
N THR A 385 21.04 9.63 10.96
CA THR A 385 21.77 8.38 10.75
C THR A 385 20.80 7.28 10.36
N THR A 386 21.27 6.34 9.59
CA THR A 386 20.49 5.15 9.21
C THR A 386 21.16 3.89 9.75
N GLU A 387 20.39 3.09 10.47
CA GLU A 387 20.76 1.74 10.85
C GLU A 387 20.01 0.74 9.97
N ARG A 388 20.55 -0.47 9.90
CA ARG A 388 19.88 -1.57 9.20
C ARG A 388 19.19 -2.49 10.19
N ARG A 389 17.94 -2.83 9.91
CA ARG A 389 17.12 -3.73 10.73
C ARG A 389 16.59 -4.87 9.88
N ASN A 390 16.65 -6.08 10.42
CA ASN A 390 16.15 -7.27 9.75
C ASN A 390 14.85 -7.75 10.38
N THR A 391 13.94 -8.21 9.53
CA THR A 391 12.70 -8.86 9.94
C THR A 391 12.56 -10.17 9.19
N ILE A 392 12.30 -11.26 9.90
CA ILE A 392 11.95 -12.55 9.31
C ILE A 392 10.47 -12.78 9.58
N THR A 393 9.71 -13.04 8.54
CA THR A 393 8.26 -13.24 8.62
C THR A 393 7.86 -14.54 7.94
N VAL A 394 7.03 -15.32 8.62
CA VAL A 394 6.30 -16.43 8.02
C VAL A 394 4.83 -16.05 7.99
N GLN A 395 4.20 -16.10 6.83
CA GLN A 395 2.79 -15.78 6.66
C GLN A 395 2.06 -16.96 6.01
N TYR A 396 0.93 -17.34 6.59
CA TYR A 396 -0.02 -18.24 5.96
C TYR A 396 -1.24 -17.47 5.49
N GLN A 397 -1.61 -17.65 4.24
CA GLN A 397 -2.77 -17.02 3.59
C GLN A 397 -3.70 -18.09 3.04
N ILE A 398 -5.01 -17.93 3.29
CA ILE A 398 -6.07 -18.80 2.75
C ILE A 398 -7.03 -17.90 1.97
N ASN A 399 -7.46 -18.38 0.81
CA ASN A 399 -8.53 -17.81 -0.01
C ASN A 399 -9.58 -18.92 -0.22
N ILE A 400 -10.78 -18.72 0.26
CA ILE A 400 -11.88 -19.68 0.18
C ILE A 400 -12.86 -19.25 -0.91
#